data_71e9540da6f649171c84e16cc2adcdcf
#
_entry.id   71e9540da6f649171c84e16cc2adcdcf
#
_cell.length_a   1.000
_cell.length_b   1.000
_cell.length_c   1.000
_cell.angle_alpha   90.00
_cell.angle_beta   90.00
_cell.angle_gamma   90.00
#
_symmetry.space_group_name_H-M   'P 1'
#
loop_
_entity.id
_entity.type
_entity.pdbx_description
1 polymer ?
#
loop_
_entity_poly.entity_id
_entity_poly.type
_entity_poly.pdbx_seq_one_letter_code
_entity_poly.pdbx_strand_id
1 'polypeptide(L)'
;MQLARVKGTVVSTNKAEKLNGLKLQLIKPIDIETWQEKGGLLVAIDSVGAGEGEIVMVVSGSSSRQTAVTEGKPVDLSIVAIIDSVDVNGSRIFEKFSRG
;
A
#
# COMPACT_ATOMS: atom_id res chain seq x y z
N MET A 1 8.58 6.74 0.32
CA MET A 1 8.08 5.70 -0.60
C MET A 1 8.60 4.36 -0.15
N GLN A 2 7.74 3.37 -0.06
CA GLN A 2 8.13 2.06 0.44
C GLN A 2 7.23 0.99 -0.16
N LEU A 3 7.68 -0.27 -0.06
CA LEU A 3 6.87 -1.42 -0.45
C LEU A 3 6.21 -2.00 0.80
N ALA A 4 5.02 -2.57 0.61
CA ALA A 4 4.26 -3.17 1.71
C ALA A 4 3.39 -4.28 1.16
N ARG A 5 2.96 -5.17 2.05
CA ARG A 5 2.00 -6.22 1.72
C ARG A 5 0.64 -5.85 2.29
N VAL A 6 -0.39 -6.00 1.49
CA VAL A 6 -1.76 -5.79 1.96
C VAL A 6 -2.15 -6.95 2.85
N LYS A 7 -2.55 -6.65 4.08
CA LYS A 7 -2.88 -7.68 5.08
C LYS A 7 -4.37 -7.77 5.37
N GLY A 8 -5.13 -6.75 4.99
CA GLY A 8 -6.55 -6.76 5.26
C GLY A 8 -7.19 -5.44 4.90
N THR A 9 -8.46 -5.31 5.22
CA THR A 9 -9.27 -4.14 4.88
C THR A 9 -9.84 -3.52 6.16
N VAL A 10 -9.90 -2.20 6.18
CA VAL A 10 -10.53 -1.46 7.28
C VAL A 10 -11.94 -1.06 6.86
N VAL A 11 -12.90 -1.38 7.71
CA VAL A 11 -14.30 -1.00 7.49
C VAL A 11 -14.70 -0.04 8.61
N SER A 12 -15.26 1.11 8.25
CA SER A 12 -15.66 2.12 9.22
C SER A 12 -17.12 2.48 9.01
N THR A 13 -17.89 2.57 10.11
CA THR A 13 -19.28 2.94 10.06
C THR A 13 -19.45 4.46 9.98
N ASN A 14 -18.64 5.18 10.74
CA ASN A 14 -18.72 6.64 10.84
C ASN A 14 -17.38 7.25 10.47
N LYS A 15 -17.23 7.66 9.23
CA LYS A 15 -15.99 8.33 8.82
C LYS A 15 -16.31 9.74 8.34
N ALA A 16 -15.31 10.61 8.43
CA ALA A 16 -15.43 11.97 7.97
C ALA A 16 -15.88 12.01 6.50
N GLU A 17 -16.63 13.05 6.14
CA GLU A 17 -17.14 13.18 4.78
C GLU A 17 -16.02 13.10 3.74
N LYS A 18 -14.86 13.69 4.04
CA LYS A 18 -13.72 13.67 3.10
C LYS A 18 -13.15 12.28 2.87
N LEU A 19 -13.48 11.32 3.73
CA LEU A 19 -13.03 9.94 3.57
C LEU A 19 -14.09 9.05 2.93
N ASN A 20 -15.27 9.58 2.65
CA ASN A 20 -16.34 8.84 1.99
C ASN A 20 -15.88 8.34 0.63
N GLY A 21 -16.19 7.10 0.32
CA GLY A 21 -15.85 6.50 -0.95
C GLY A 21 -14.41 6.04 -1.06
N LEU A 22 -13.59 6.26 -0.02
CA LEU A 22 -12.22 5.79 -0.03
C LEU A 22 -12.13 4.40 0.58
N LYS A 23 -11.33 3.56 -0.05
CA LYS A 23 -11.05 2.22 0.45
C LYS A 23 -9.81 2.29 1.34
N LEU A 24 -9.92 1.74 2.55
CA LEU A 24 -8.81 1.70 3.50
C LEU A 24 -8.31 0.28 3.63
N GLN A 25 -6.99 0.11 3.61
CA GLN A 25 -6.36 -1.19 3.70
C GLN A 25 -5.38 -1.22 4.86
N LEU A 26 -5.25 -2.40 5.46
CA LEU A 26 -4.18 -2.66 6.41
C LEU A 26 -2.98 -3.15 5.63
N ILE A 27 -1.84 -2.54 5.89
CA ILE A 27 -0.60 -2.90 5.20
C ILE A 27 0.51 -3.13 6.20
N LYS A 28 1.51 -3.89 5.79
CA LYS A 28 2.70 -4.11 6.60
C LYS A 28 3.93 -3.87 5.73
N PRO A 29 4.82 -2.92 6.12
CA PRO A 29 6.01 -2.61 5.33
C PRO A 29 6.91 -3.83 5.14
N ILE A 30 7.61 -3.86 4.00
CA ILE A 30 8.53 -4.94 3.66
C ILE A 30 9.93 -4.37 3.54
N ASP A 31 10.90 -5.05 4.17
CA ASP A 31 12.31 -4.78 3.97
C ASP A 31 12.72 -5.39 2.65
N ILE A 32 13.13 -4.56 1.69
CA ILE A 32 13.44 -5.05 0.35
C ILE A 32 14.66 -5.97 0.35
N GLU A 33 15.64 -5.70 1.20
CA GLU A 33 16.86 -6.52 1.24
C GLU A 33 16.60 -7.94 1.74
N THR A 34 15.77 -8.08 2.77
CA THR A 34 15.48 -9.39 3.35
C THR A 34 14.18 -9.99 2.83
N TRP A 35 13.35 -9.17 2.20
CA TRP A 35 12.00 -9.50 1.75
C TRP A 35 11.11 -9.97 2.90
N GLN A 36 11.32 -9.42 4.08
CA GLN A 36 10.53 -9.75 5.26
C GLN A 36 9.70 -8.56 5.71
N GLU A 37 8.53 -8.87 6.23
CA GLU A 37 7.67 -7.84 6.81
C GLU A 37 8.29 -7.31 8.09
N LYS A 38 8.14 -6.03 8.33
CA LYS A 38 8.73 -5.37 9.49
C LYS A 38 7.75 -4.37 10.09
N GLY A 39 7.91 -4.16 11.40
CA GLY A 39 7.08 -3.20 12.12
C GLY A 39 5.65 -3.66 12.30
N GLY A 40 4.78 -2.74 12.68
CA GLY A 40 3.37 -3.01 12.91
C GLY A 40 2.52 -2.81 11.67
N LEU A 41 1.25 -3.12 11.80
CA LEU A 41 0.27 -2.83 10.74
C LEU A 41 0.00 -1.33 10.66
N LEU A 42 -0.17 -0.85 9.44
CA LEU A 42 -0.49 0.54 9.16
C LEU A 42 -1.75 0.61 8.32
N VAL A 43 -2.43 1.74 8.37
CA VAL A 43 -3.62 1.98 7.56
C VAL A 43 -3.22 2.88 6.40
N ALA A 44 -3.65 2.50 5.19
CA ALA A 44 -3.38 3.30 3.99
C ALA A 44 -4.63 3.42 3.14
N ILE A 45 -4.72 4.51 2.39
CA ILE A 45 -5.79 4.68 1.42
C ILE A 45 -5.39 3.94 0.14
N ASP A 46 -6.32 3.14 -0.38
CA ASP A 46 -6.12 2.39 -1.61
C ASP A 46 -6.78 3.09 -2.79
N SER A 47 -5.96 3.64 -3.68
CA SER A 47 -6.47 4.31 -4.87
C SER A 47 -6.36 3.43 -6.13
N VAL A 48 -5.89 2.19 -6.00
CA VAL A 48 -5.64 1.32 -7.16
C VAL A 48 -6.39 0.00 -7.13
N GLY A 49 -7.09 -0.30 -6.03
CA GLY A 49 -7.86 -1.53 -5.93
C GLY A 49 -7.02 -2.76 -5.60
N ALA A 50 -6.05 -2.61 -4.71
CA ALA A 50 -5.21 -3.73 -4.30
C ALA A 50 -6.00 -4.75 -3.47
N GLY A 51 -5.65 -6.02 -3.62
CA GLY A 51 -6.25 -7.11 -2.86
C GLY A 51 -5.33 -7.60 -1.76
N GLU A 52 -5.91 -8.36 -0.83
CA GLU A 52 -5.15 -8.96 0.26
C GLU A 52 -4.05 -9.86 -0.29
N GLY A 53 -2.87 -9.74 0.29
CA GLY A 53 -1.70 -10.51 -0.12
C GLY A 53 -0.86 -9.85 -1.20
N GLU A 54 -1.36 -8.83 -1.87
CA GLU A 54 -0.61 -8.16 -2.92
C GLU A 54 0.49 -7.26 -2.35
N ILE A 55 1.56 -7.08 -3.12
CA ILE A 55 2.62 -6.14 -2.80
C ILE A 55 2.29 -4.82 -3.45
N VAL A 56 2.40 -3.74 -2.69
CA VAL A 56 2.01 -2.42 -3.15
C VAL A 56 3.10 -1.40 -2.85
N MET A 57 3.07 -0.31 -3.61
CA MET A 57 3.92 0.84 -3.35
C MET A 57 3.12 1.87 -2.57
N VAL A 58 3.71 2.37 -1.48
CA VAL A 58 3.04 3.28 -0.57
C VAL A 58 3.84 4.57 -0.47
N VAL A 59 3.15 5.69 -0.50
CA VAL A 59 3.75 7.01 -0.31
C VAL A 59 3.12 7.66 0.91
N SER A 60 3.85 8.61 1.53
CA SER A 60 3.40 9.25 2.76
C SER A 60 3.64 10.76 2.72
N GLY A 61 3.04 11.45 3.68
CA GLY A 61 3.23 12.87 3.87
C GLY A 61 2.77 13.69 2.69
N SER A 62 3.55 14.67 2.29
CA SER A 62 3.18 15.54 1.17
C SER A 62 3.08 14.79 -0.15
N SER A 63 3.81 13.68 -0.30
CA SER A 63 3.74 12.87 -1.52
C SER A 63 2.36 12.24 -1.68
N SER A 64 1.72 11.82 -0.60
CA SER A 64 0.40 11.21 -0.68
C SER A 64 -0.66 12.21 -1.10
N ARG A 65 -0.44 13.49 -0.88
CA ARG A 65 -1.37 14.54 -1.26
C ARG A 65 -1.36 14.85 -2.75
N GLN A 66 -0.40 14.31 -3.47
CA GLN A 66 -0.27 14.59 -4.90
C GLN A 66 -1.11 13.65 -5.77
N THR A 67 -1.73 12.63 -5.18
CA THR A 67 -2.65 11.79 -5.92
C THR A 67 -4.01 12.46 -5.98
N ALA A 68 -4.71 12.29 -7.10
CA ALA A 68 -6.04 12.89 -7.26
C ALA A 68 -7.01 12.40 -6.18
N VAL A 69 -6.87 11.14 -5.77
CA VAL A 69 -7.75 10.54 -4.77
C VAL A 69 -7.56 11.16 -3.39
N THR A 70 -6.32 11.51 -3.04
CA THR A 70 -6.00 11.99 -1.70
C THR A 70 -5.87 13.50 -1.59
N GLU A 71 -5.93 14.22 -2.69
CA GLU A 71 -5.81 15.68 -2.67
C GLU A 71 -6.86 16.28 -1.75
N GLY A 72 -6.42 17.09 -0.80
CA GLY A 72 -7.32 17.72 0.17
C GLY A 72 -7.88 16.77 1.23
N LYS A 73 -7.45 15.51 1.26
CA LYS A 73 -7.92 14.52 2.23
C LYS A 73 -6.97 14.42 3.41
N PRO A 74 -7.50 14.10 4.62
CA PRO A 74 -6.66 13.97 5.81
C PRO A 74 -6.02 12.57 5.88
N VAL A 75 -5.01 12.32 5.02
CA VAL A 75 -4.38 11.01 4.93
C VAL A 75 -2.86 11.11 5.08
N ASP A 76 -2.27 10.06 5.65
CA ASP A 76 -0.83 9.96 5.80
C ASP A 76 -0.19 9.00 4.81
N LEU A 77 -0.89 7.93 4.46
CA LEU A 77 -0.35 6.89 3.58
C LEU A 77 -1.33 6.60 2.45
N SER A 78 -0.79 6.45 1.24
CA SER A 78 -1.59 6.12 0.06
C SER A 78 -0.91 5.01 -0.71
N ILE A 79 -1.71 4.02 -1.13
CA ILE A 79 -1.26 2.98 -2.05
C ILE A 79 -1.39 3.55 -3.45
N VAL A 80 -0.28 3.65 -4.17
CA VAL A 80 -0.26 4.27 -5.50
C VAL A 80 0.02 3.30 -6.63
N ALA A 81 0.45 2.08 -6.33
CA ALA A 81 0.72 1.08 -7.35
C ALA A 81 0.67 -0.32 -6.77
N ILE A 82 0.27 -1.28 -7.63
CA ILE A 82 0.38 -2.70 -7.32
C ILE A 82 1.66 -3.19 -8.01
N ILE A 83 2.48 -3.94 -7.29
CA ILE A 83 3.79 -4.35 -7.78
C ILE A 83 3.70 -5.75 -8.38
N ASP A 84 4.19 -5.90 -9.59
CA ASP A 84 4.19 -7.19 -10.29
C ASP A 84 5.49 -7.97 -10.07
N SER A 85 6.61 -7.28 -9.98
CA SER A 85 7.90 -7.94 -9.73
C SER A 85 8.89 -6.95 -9.13
N VAL A 86 9.90 -7.49 -8.46
CA VAL A 86 11.01 -6.71 -7.91
C VAL A 86 12.32 -7.45 -8.20
N ASP A 87 13.25 -6.75 -8.81
CA ASP A 87 14.58 -7.27 -9.11
C ASP A 87 15.61 -6.50 -8.30
N VAL A 88 16.56 -7.23 -7.72
CA VAL A 88 17.68 -6.61 -6.98
C VAL A 88 18.97 -7.28 -7.46
N ASN A 89 19.89 -6.47 -7.92
CA ASN A 89 21.20 -6.96 -8.42
C ASN A 89 21.05 -8.07 -9.47
N GLY A 90 20.07 -7.92 -10.36
CA GLY A 90 19.83 -8.88 -11.42
C GLY A 90 19.06 -10.13 -11.00
N SER A 91 18.68 -10.23 -9.74
CA SER A 91 17.90 -11.37 -9.24
C SER A 91 16.45 -10.95 -8.97
N ARG A 92 15.51 -11.76 -9.43
CA ARG A 92 14.10 -11.53 -9.17
C ARG A 92 13.75 -12.03 -7.78
N ILE A 93 13.51 -11.12 -6.85
CA ILE A 93 13.16 -11.46 -5.46
C ILE A 93 11.67 -11.58 -5.24
N PHE A 94 10.86 -11.06 -6.14
CA PHE A 94 9.41 -11.17 -6.07
C PHE A 94 8.82 -11.21 -7.48
N GLU A 95 7.84 -12.08 -7.68
CA GLU A 95 7.09 -12.16 -8.92
C GLU A 95 5.65 -12.53 -8.59
N LYS A 96 4.71 -11.62 -8.90
CA LYS A 96 3.30 -11.77 -8.53
C LYS A 96 2.65 -13.03 -9.10
N PHE A 97 3.02 -13.39 -10.32
CA PHE A 97 2.42 -14.53 -11.00
C PHE A 97 3.30 -15.77 -10.99
N SER A 98 4.25 -15.80 -10.07
CA SER A 98 5.12 -16.96 -9.91
C SER A 98 4.32 -18.16 -9.42
N ARG A 99 4.64 -19.34 -9.95
CA ARG A 99 4.02 -20.59 -9.52
C ARG A 99 4.89 -21.38 -8.54
N GLY A 100 6.03 -20.85 -8.22
CA GLY A 100 7.01 -21.51 -7.39
C GLY A 100 6.79 -21.38 -5.89
#